data_4bf2c937df7352b03bfb66ab3193b878
#
_entry.id   4bf2c937df7352b03bfb66ab3193b878
#
_cell.length_a   1.000
_cell.length_b   1.000
_cell.length_c   1.000
_cell.angle_alpha   90.00
_cell.angle_beta   90.00
_cell.angle_gamma   90.00
#
_symmetry.space_group_name_H-M   'P 1'
#
loop_
_entity.id
_entity.type
_entity.pdbx_description
1 polymer ?
#
loop_
_entity_poly.entity_id
_entity_poly.type
_entity_poly.pdbx_seq_one_letter_code
_entity_poly.pdbx_strand_id
1 'polypeptide(L)'
;MSLIPTTILTGFLGSGKTTLLKRVLTEAHGQKIAVIENEFGEENIDNDILVSDTDEQIIQMSNGCICCTIREDLRVTLQLLAAKRRKGLLSFDRIVIETTGLADPGPVAQTFFMDDEIAETFLLDSILTLVDAKHAAQQLNDRQEARRQVGFADQIFISKSDLVSPEELDALQHRLKHMNPRAPQKVVHFGEVALSEVFDLKGFNLNAKLDIDPDFLKDDAHDHVHDEHCDHPSHQHGNAHGHDHDHVHGEDCNHPSHAHEQGHHHHHDDDVKSFVFRSDKAFDPAKLEDFLGAIVNIYGPRMLRYKGVLNMRGTERKVIFQGVHQLMGSDLGPMWADGEVKTSKMVFIGIDLPKDILLQGLEQCLV
;
A
#
# COMPACT_ATOMS: atom_id res chain seq x y z
N MET A 1 23.79 16.66 -5.35
CA MET A 1 23.81 15.25 -5.83
C MET A 1 22.37 14.79 -5.94
N SER A 2 22.02 13.91 -6.89
CA SER A 2 20.69 13.33 -6.91
C SER A 2 20.51 12.41 -5.69
N LEU A 3 19.31 12.42 -5.10
CA LEU A 3 18.95 11.51 -4.02
C LEU A 3 19.00 10.06 -4.53
N ILE A 4 19.35 9.14 -3.65
CA ILE A 4 19.45 7.71 -3.96
C ILE A 4 18.07 7.09 -3.76
N PRO A 5 17.43 6.58 -4.82
CA PRO A 5 16.13 5.94 -4.70
C PRO A 5 16.24 4.64 -3.89
N THR A 6 15.29 4.46 -2.98
CA THR A 6 15.20 3.30 -2.10
C THR A 6 13.83 2.66 -2.26
N THR A 7 13.79 1.36 -2.53
CA THR A 7 12.58 0.57 -2.65
C THR A 7 12.47 -0.38 -1.46
N ILE A 8 11.31 -0.41 -0.79
CA ILE A 8 11.01 -1.38 0.26
C ILE A 8 10.27 -2.55 -0.34
N LEU A 9 10.79 -3.75 -0.17
CA LEU A 9 10.17 -5.00 -0.56
C LEU A 9 9.61 -5.71 0.67
N THR A 10 8.29 -5.81 0.74
CA THR A 10 7.58 -6.44 1.86
C THR A 10 6.59 -7.50 1.37
N GLY A 11 5.94 -8.17 2.29
CA GLY A 11 5.00 -9.25 2.02
C GLY A 11 5.16 -10.36 3.08
N PHE A 12 4.10 -11.10 3.32
CA PHE A 12 4.07 -12.09 4.39
C PHE A 12 5.07 -13.24 4.18
N LEU A 13 5.26 -14.07 5.20
CA LEU A 13 6.17 -15.23 5.13
C LEU A 13 5.83 -16.12 3.95
N GLY A 14 6.86 -16.52 3.19
CA GLY A 14 6.72 -17.40 2.03
C GLY A 14 6.09 -16.78 0.78
N SER A 15 5.82 -15.48 0.75
CA SER A 15 5.20 -14.81 -0.43
C SER A 15 6.10 -14.72 -1.67
N GLY A 16 7.39 -15.02 -1.55
CA GLY A 16 8.32 -15.02 -2.68
C GLY A 16 9.18 -13.76 -2.81
N LYS A 17 9.32 -12.95 -1.74
CA LYS A 17 10.17 -11.73 -1.72
C LYS A 17 11.57 -11.97 -2.22
N THR A 18 12.28 -12.90 -1.60
CA THR A 18 13.67 -13.26 -1.96
C THR A 18 13.78 -13.79 -3.40
N THR A 19 12.74 -14.48 -3.91
CA THR A 19 12.70 -14.93 -5.30
C THR A 19 12.62 -13.74 -6.27
N LEU A 20 11.72 -12.78 -5.99
CA LEU A 20 11.62 -11.55 -6.76
C LEU A 20 12.91 -10.75 -6.69
N LEU A 21 13.49 -10.58 -5.50
CA LEU A 21 14.72 -9.84 -5.30
C LEU A 21 15.88 -10.45 -6.11
N LYS A 22 16.10 -11.77 -6.00
CA LYS A 22 17.12 -12.47 -6.80
C LYS A 22 16.92 -12.30 -8.30
N ARG A 23 15.67 -12.34 -8.76
CA ARG A 23 15.36 -12.14 -10.18
C ARG A 23 15.72 -10.73 -10.63
N VAL A 24 15.29 -9.72 -9.87
CA VAL A 24 15.59 -8.31 -10.15
C VAL A 24 17.10 -8.06 -10.18
N LEU A 25 17.86 -8.64 -9.24
CA LEU A 25 19.31 -8.49 -9.16
C LEU A 25 20.05 -9.19 -10.33
N THR A 26 19.50 -10.27 -10.87
CA THR A 26 20.12 -11.03 -11.97
C THR A 26 19.79 -10.48 -13.36
N GLU A 27 18.80 -9.61 -13.48
CA GLU A 27 18.48 -8.96 -14.75
C GLU A 27 19.52 -7.88 -15.10
N ALA A 28 19.89 -7.80 -16.39
CA ALA A 28 20.84 -6.81 -16.86
C ALA A 28 20.19 -5.41 -16.92
N HIS A 29 20.30 -4.64 -15.85
CA HIS A 29 19.75 -3.28 -15.77
C HIS A 29 20.80 -2.16 -15.73
N GLY A 30 22.09 -2.51 -15.62
CA GLY A 30 23.19 -1.55 -15.62
C GLY A 30 23.25 -0.64 -14.37
N GLN A 31 22.48 -0.93 -13.33
CA GLN A 31 22.48 -0.20 -12.06
C GLN A 31 23.18 -1.02 -10.98
N LYS A 32 23.87 -0.37 -10.08
CA LYS A 32 24.43 -1.00 -8.89
C LYS A 32 23.43 -0.89 -7.75
N ILE A 33 22.97 -2.03 -7.27
CA ILE A 33 21.93 -2.09 -6.22
C ILE A 33 22.57 -2.55 -4.91
N ALA A 34 22.44 -1.74 -3.87
CA ALA A 34 22.73 -2.18 -2.52
C ALA A 34 21.46 -2.82 -1.91
N VAL A 35 21.60 -3.99 -1.31
CA VAL A 35 20.48 -4.71 -0.69
C VAL A 35 20.68 -4.69 0.82
N ILE A 36 19.62 -4.35 1.53
CA ILE A 36 19.53 -4.47 2.99
C ILE A 36 18.50 -5.57 3.27
N GLU A 37 18.96 -6.71 3.77
CA GLU A 37 18.10 -7.81 4.20
C GLU A 37 17.95 -7.75 5.72
N ASN A 38 16.71 -7.82 6.20
CA ASN A 38 16.41 -7.87 7.62
C ASN A 38 15.92 -9.28 7.96
N GLU A 39 16.83 -10.17 8.34
CA GLU A 39 16.50 -11.53 8.78
C GLU A 39 16.47 -11.66 10.30
N PHE A 40 15.45 -12.39 10.80
CA PHE A 40 15.43 -12.88 12.19
C PHE A 40 16.26 -14.17 12.28
N GLY A 41 17.48 -14.08 12.78
CA GLY A 41 18.32 -15.23 13.06
C GLY A 41 19.16 -15.05 14.33
N GLU A 42 19.25 -16.07 15.18
CA GLU A 42 20.04 -16.08 16.42
C GLU A 42 21.57 -16.18 16.19
N GLU A 43 22.04 -16.21 14.96
CA GLU A 43 23.46 -16.33 14.68
C GLU A 43 24.05 -14.98 14.29
N ASN A 44 24.91 -14.48 15.17
CA ASN A 44 25.86 -13.41 14.89
C ASN A 44 26.80 -13.86 13.74
N ILE A 45 26.43 -13.51 12.52
CA ILE A 45 27.41 -13.51 11.44
C ILE A 45 28.00 -12.12 11.43
N ASP A 46 29.30 -12.05 11.63
CA ASP A 46 30.10 -10.84 11.57
C ASP A 46 29.67 -9.97 10.37
N ASN A 47 29.68 -8.65 10.56
CA ASN A 47 29.33 -7.61 9.58
C ASN A 47 30.11 -7.74 8.26
N ASP A 48 30.04 -8.86 7.61
CA ASP A 48 30.64 -9.08 6.30
C ASP A 48 29.68 -8.57 5.24
N ILE A 49 30.08 -7.42 4.70
CA ILE A 49 29.55 -6.96 3.42
C ILE A 49 29.91 -8.05 2.41
N LEU A 50 28.95 -8.90 2.07
CA LEU A 50 29.14 -9.89 1.02
C LEU A 50 29.24 -9.13 -0.31
N VAL A 51 30.47 -8.85 -0.69
CA VAL A 51 30.79 -8.44 -2.07
C VAL A 51 30.83 -9.74 -2.85
N SER A 52 29.77 -10.06 -3.58
CA SER A 52 29.85 -11.09 -4.60
C SER A 52 30.63 -10.53 -5.80
N ASP A 53 31.32 -11.38 -6.57
CA ASP A 53 32.05 -11.03 -7.80
C ASP A 53 31.15 -10.53 -8.95
N THR A 54 29.85 -10.43 -8.71
CA THR A 54 28.87 -9.69 -9.48
C THR A 54 28.78 -8.27 -8.92
N ASP A 55 28.47 -7.27 -9.75
CA ASP A 55 28.35 -5.84 -9.38
C ASP A 55 27.37 -5.51 -8.23
N GLU A 56 26.94 -6.51 -7.47
CA GLU A 56 25.93 -6.45 -6.40
C GLU A 56 26.60 -6.40 -5.03
N GLN A 57 26.16 -5.46 -4.20
CA GLN A 57 26.59 -5.35 -2.81
C GLN A 57 25.39 -5.69 -1.90
N ILE A 58 25.41 -6.88 -1.30
CA ILE A 58 24.40 -7.32 -0.33
C ILE A 58 24.90 -6.99 1.08
N ILE A 59 24.09 -6.23 1.80
CA ILE A 59 24.36 -5.86 3.20
C ILE A 59 23.30 -6.53 4.07
N GLN A 60 23.71 -7.53 4.82
CA GLN A 60 22.84 -8.19 5.77
C GLN A 60 22.91 -7.49 7.13
N MET A 61 21.74 -7.17 7.69
CA MET A 61 21.60 -6.67 9.04
C MET A 61 21.18 -7.82 9.96
N SER A 62 22.04 -8.23 10.86
CA SER A 62 21.74 -9.21 11.90
C SER A 62 21.52 -8.50 13.23
N ASN A 63 20.28 -8.05 13.52
CA ASN A 63 19.95 -7.58 14.85
C ASN A 63 18.60 -8.16 15.28
N GLY A 64 18.65 -9.09 16.19
CA GLY A 64 17.48 -9.62 16.86
C GLY A 64 16.99 -8.69 17.94
N CYS A 65 15.97 -7.88 17.66
CA CYS A 65 14.98 -7.46 18.68
C CYS A 65 13.80 -6.72 18.04
N ILE A 66 12.64 -7.03 18.54
CA ILE A 66 11.30 -6.66 18.06
C ILE A 66 11.04 -5.15 18.16
N CYS A 67 10.46 -4.61 17.10
CA CYS A 67 9.70 -3.34 16.97
C CYS A 67 10.39 -1.98 17.13
N CYS A 68 11.19 -1.73 18.16
CA CYS A 68 11.82 -0.41 18.35
C CYS A 68 13.25 -0.33 17.79
N THR A 69 13.93 -1.45 17.68
CA THR A 69 15.33 -1.58 17.25
C THR A 69 15.47 -1.49 15.73
N ILE A 70 14.51 -2.01 14.96
CA ILE A 70 14.57 -2.06 13.49
C ILE A 70 14.79 -0.67 12.88
N ARG A 71 14.11 0.35 13.38
CA ARG A 71 14.20 1.71 12.86
C ARG A 71 15.56 2.34 13.16
N GLU A 72 16.09 2.17 14.37
CA GLU A 72 17.38 2.72 14.75
C GLU A 72 18.52 2.01 14.01
N ASP A 73 18.47 0.70 13.89
CA ASP A 73 19.47 -0.10 13.17
C ASP A 73 19.47 0.23 11.67
N LEU A 74 18.29 0.40 11.07
CA LEU A 74 18.19 0.84 9.68
C LEU A 74 18.76 2.25 9.50
N ARG A 75 18.47 3.18 10.42
CA ARG A 75 19.02 4.54 10.40
C ARG A 75 20.55 4.50 10.40
N VAL A 76 21.15 3.77 11.35
CA VAL A 76 22.61 3.62 11.46
C VAL A 76 23.20 3.01 10.18
N THR A 77 22.56 1.99 9.63
CA THR A 77 23.01 1.33 8.39
C THR A 77 22.98 2.29 7.20
N LEU A 78 21.88 3.04 7.02
CA LEU A 78 21.78 4.01 5.94
C LEU A 78 22.81 5.13 6.08
N GLN A 79 23.06 5.64 7.29
CA GLN A 79 24.11 6.62 7.56
C GLN A 79 25.50 6.07 7.23
N LEU A 80 25.78 4.81 7.61
CA LEU A 80 27.04 4.15 7.27
C LEU A 80 27.22 4.00 5.77
N LEU A 81 26.17 3.60 5.04
CA LEU A 81 26.17 3.50 3.57
C LEU A 81 26.43 4.86 2.92
N ALA A 82 25.76 5.91 3.39
CA ALA A 82 25.98 7.27 2.91
C ALA A 82 27.43 7.71 3.14
N ALA A 83 27.98 7.44 4.32
CA ALA A 83 29.37 7.77 4.66
C ALA A 83 30.39 7.02 3.80
N LYS A 84 30.20 5.70 3.60
CA LYS A 84 31.10 4.88 2.74
C LYS A 84 31.02 5.32 1.27
N ARG A 85 29.82 5.66 0.77
CA ARG A 85 29.62 6.18 -0.59
C ARG A 85 30.30 7.53 -0.78
N ARG A 86 30.15 8.46 0.17
CA ARG A 86 30.83 9.77 0.14
C ARG A 86 32.37 9.66 0.13
N LYS A 87 32.91 8.63 0.79
CA LYS A 87 34.36 8.32 0.81
C LYS A 87 34.83 7.55 -0.43
N GLY A 88 33.94 7.22 -1.37
CA GLY A 88 34.27 6.39 -2.54
C GLY A 88 34.61 4.93 -2.24
N LEU A 89 34.28 4.46 -1.03
CA LEU A 89 34.51 3.06 -0.61
C LEU A 89 33.43 2.11 -1.12
N LEU A 90 32.22 2.65 -1.38
CA LEU A 90 31.10 1.92 -1.98
C LEU A 90 30.54 2.72 -3.16
N SER A 91 30.03 2.00 -4.15
CA SER A 91 29.36 2.60 -5.30
C SER A 91 28.05 1.86 -5.54
N PHE A 92 26.93 2.56 -5.40
CA PHE A 92 25.59 2.07 -5.71
C PHE A 92 24.71 3.22 -6.16
N ASP A 93 23.72 2.88 -6.99
CA ASP A 93 22.78 3.83 -7.59
C ASP A 93 21.42 3.78 -6.92
N ARG A 94 21.10 2.66 -6.26
CA ARG A 94 19.80 2.37 -5.64
C ARG A 94 19.98 1.47 -4.42
N ILE A 95 18.99 1.52 -3.52
CA ILE A 95 18.87 0.57 -2.41
C ILE A 95 17.56 -0.20 -2.54
N VAL A 96 17.60 -1.51 -2.22
CA VAL A 96 16.43 -2.33 -1.96
C VAL A 96 16.49 -2.83 -0.51
N ILE A 97 15.42 -2.62 0.24
CA ILE A 97 15.28 -3.11 1.61
C ILE A 97 14.26 -4.25 1.61
N GLU A 98 14.71 -5.48 1.82
CA GLU A 98 13.81 -6.62 2.04
C GLU A 98 13.45 -6.70 3.52
N THR A 99 12.16 -6.56 3.84
CA THR A 99 11.69 -6.72 5.22
C THR A 99 11.35 -8.17 5.53
N THR A 100 11.40 -8.54 6.82
CA THR A 100 10.88 -9.84 7.26
C THR A 100 9.40 -9.98 6.92
N GLY A 101 8.92 -11.22 6.80
CA GLY A 101 7.52 -11.48 6.49
C GLY A 101 6.51 -11.03 7.55
N LEU A 102 6.96 -10.72 8.76
CA LEU A 102 6.13 -10.21 9.86
C LEU A 102 6.32 -8.72 10.12
N ALA A 103 7.13 -8.03 9.32
CA ALA A 103 7.40 -6.62 9.53
C ALA A 103 6.22 -5.73 9.09
N ASP A 104 5.93 -4.72 9.90
CA ASP A 104 5.16 -3.55 9.50
C ASP A 104 6.09 -2.61 8.71
N PRO A 105 5.81 -2.30 7.44
CA PRO A 105 6.66 -1.43 6.65
C PRO A 105 6.59 0.05 7.07
N GLY A 106 5.63 0.44 7.88
CA GLY A 106 5.44 1.82 8.33
C GLY A 106 6.67 2.41 9.02
N PRO A 107 7.21 1.79 10.08
CA PRO A 107 8.42 2.26 10.76
C PRO A 107 9.64 2.37 9.83
N VAL A 108 9.78 1.44 8.87
CA VAL A 108 10.83 1.47 7.85
C VAL A 108 10.67 2.68 6.95
N ALA A 109 9.46 2.92 6.43
CA ALA A 109 9.15 4.08 5.60
C ALA A 109 9.38 5.41 6.35
N GLN A 110 9.00 5.49 7.63
CA GLN A 110 9.17 6.70 8.45
C GLN A 110 10.63 7.13 8.60
N THR A 111 11.59 6.18 8.59
CA THR A 111 13.02 6.47 8.71
C THR A 111 13.49 7.48 7.64
N PHE A 112 12.91 7.43 6.45
CA PHE A 112 13.27 8.32 5.33
C PHE A 112 12.75 9.75 5.47
N PHE A 113 11.82 10.00 6.40
CA PHE A 113 11.19 11.31 6.58
C PHE A 113 11.56 11.98 7.91
N MET A 114 12.06 11.22 8.88
CA MET A 114 12.28 11.71 10.25
C MET A 114 13.74 12.00 10.58
N ASP A 115 14.66 11.61 9.71
CA ASP A 115 16.09 11.86 9.87
C ASP A 115 16.58 12.74 8.72
N ASP A 116 17.02 13.95 9.03
CA ASP A 116 17.43 14.94 8.04
C ASP A 116 18.62 14.45 7.18
N GLU A 117 19.60 13.76 7.79
CA GLU A 117 20.76 13.23 7.06
C GLU A 117 20.35 12.15 6.06
N ILE A 118 19.38 11.32 6.42
CA ILE A 118 18.81 10.31 5.52
C ILE A 118 18.01 10.97 4.42
N ALA A 119 17.13 11.92 4.74
CA ALA A 119 16.30 12.63 3.77
C ALA A 119 17.12 13.44 2.75
N GLU A 120 18.30 13.94 3.16
CA GLU A 120 19.22 14.64 2.25
C GLU A 120 19.99 13.70 1.29
N THR A 121 20.04 12.40 1.60
CA THR A 121 20.85 11.43 0.84
C THR A 121 19.98 10.43 0.08
N PHE A 122 18.89 9.97 0.68
CA PHE A 122 18.03 8.92 0.16
C PHE A 122 16.62 9.42 -0.10
N LEU A 123 15.96 8.80 -1.07
CA LEU A 123 14.56 9.04 -1.40
C LEU A 123 13.82 7.72 -1.33
N LEU A 124 12.80 7.63 -0.50
CA LEU A 124 11.89 6.49 -0.56
C LEU A 124 11.12 6.55 -1.88
N ASP A 125 11.40 5.60 -2.78
CA ASP A 125 10.75 5.50 -4.08
C ASP A 125 9.39 4.83 -3.97
N SER A 126 9.35 3.63 -3.38
CA SER A 126 8.12 2.84 -3.33
C SER A 126 8.16 1.73 -2.28
N ILE A 127 6.97 1.22 -1.94
CA ILE A 127 6.76 0.00 -1.17
C ILE A 127 6.10 -1.03 -2.09
N LEU A 128 6.80 -2.14 -2.32
CA LEU A 128 6.34 -3.29 -3.10
C LEU A 128 5.86 -4.37 -2.13
N THR A 129 4.65 -4.85 -2.30
CA THR A 129 4.09 -5.91 -1.45
C THR A 129 3.84 -7.17 -2.26
N LEU A 130 4.43 -8.29 -1.83
CA LEU A 130 4.13 -9.60 -2.38
C LEU A 130 3.04 -10.29 -1.56
N VAL A 131 2.03 -10.80 -2.26
CA VAL A 131 0.90 -11.56 -1.71
C VAL A 131 0.91 -12.96 -2.31
N ASP A 132 0.96 -13.99 -1.47
CA ASP A 132 0.87 -15.41 -1.86
C ASP A 132 -0.60 -15.76 -2.09
N ALA A 133 -1.03 -15.96 -3.33
CA ALA A 133 -2.42 -16.23 -3.68
C ALA A 133 -2.98 -17.45 -2.91
N LYS A 134 -2.16 -18.48 -2.70
CA LYS A 134 -2.59 -19.71 -2.04
C LYS A 134 -2.93 -19.55 -0.56
N HIS A 135 -2.20 -18.68 0.13
CA HIS A 135 -2.33 -18.50 1.59
C HIS A 135 -2.93 -17.12 1.97
N ALA A 136 -3.17 -16.26 1.00
CA ALA A 136 -3.59 -14.88 1.25
C ALA A 136 -4.89 -14.79 2.05
N ALA A 137 -5.90 -15.60 1.74
CA ALA A 137 -7.18 -15.57 2.44
C ALA A 137 -7.00 -15.78 3.95
N GLN A 138 -6.23 -16.79 4.36
CA GLN A 138 -5.93 -17.05 5.75
C GLN A 138 -5.05 -15.97 6.37
N GLN A 139 -3.97 -15.57 5.67
CA GLN A 139 -3.03 -14.56 6.17
C GLN A 139 -3.72 -13.21 6.40
N LEU A 140 -4.57 -12.77 5.49
CA LEU A 140 -5.32 -11.53 5.63
C LEU A 140 -6.40 -11.62 6.72
N ASN A 141 -6.96 -12.79 7.01
CA ASN A 141 -7.90 -12.97 8.12
C ASN A 141 -7.19 -12.93 9.47
N ASP A 142 -6.09 -13.66 9.60
CA ASP A 142 -5.47 -13.96 10.88
C ASP A 142 -4.38 -12.98 11.30
N ARG A 143 -3.82 -12.19 10.34
CA ARG A 143 -2.60 -11.42 10.55
C ARG A 143 -2.75 -9.95 10.18
N GLN A 144 -2.66 -9.11 11.18
CA GLN A 144 -2.71 -7.64 10.99
C GLN A 144 -1.49 -7.16 10.17
N GLU A 145 -0.33 -7.79 10.32
CA GLU A 145 0.86 -7.45 9.55
C GLU A 145 0.63 -7.61 8.04
N ALA A 146 -0.04 -8.70 7.63
CA ALA A 146 -0.36 -8.92 6.22
C ALA A 146 -1.29 -7.83 5.67
N ARG A 147 -2.31 -7.43 6.44
CA ARG A 147 -3.22 -6.34 6.06
C ARG A 147 -2.50 -5.00 5.99
N ARG A 148 -1.61 -4.70 6.94
CA ARG A 148 -0.79 -3.47 6.93
C ARG A 148 0.14 -3.42 5.72
N GLN A 149 0.81 -4.52 5.39
CA GLN A 149 1.67 -4.62 4.21
C GLN A 149 0.91 -4.26 2.93
N VAL A 150 -0.32 -4.77 2.78
CA VAL A 150 -1.22 -4.40 1.67
C VAL A 150 -1.60 -2.92 1.71
N GLY A 151 -1.95 -2.40 2.89
CA GLY A 151 -2.35 -1.00 3.07
C GLY A 151 -1.24 0.00 2.71
N PHE A 152 0.03 -0.36 2.94
CA PHE A 152 1.19 0.49 2.60
C PHE A 152 1.64 0.39 1.15
N ALA A 153 1.21 -0.63 0.40
CA ALA A 153 1.72 -0.91 -0.93
C ALA A 153 1.53 0.23 -1.93
N ASP A 154 2.56 0.50 -2.73
CA ASP A 154 2.48 1.26 -3.98
C ASP A 154 2.21 0.35 -5.17
N GLN A 155 2.69 -0.89 -5.10
CA GLN A 155 2.47 -1.95 -6.07
C GLN A 155 2.26 -3.27 -5.33
N ILE A 156 1.29 -4.07 -5.77
CA ILE A 156 1.03 -5.40 -5.24
C ILE A 156 1.37 -6.43 -6.31
N PHE A 157 2.25 -7.37 -5.98
CA PHE A 157 2.53 -8.54 -6.80
C PHE A 157 1.86 -9.77 -6.18
N ILE A 158 1.05 -10.47 -6.97
CA ILE A 158 0.34 -11.68 -6.54
C ILE A 158 1.12 -12.89 -7.09
N SER A 159 1.76 -13.61 -6.20
CA SER A 159 2.54 -14.81 -6.51
C SER A 159 1.70 -16.08 -6.36
N LYS A 160 2.18 -17.19 -6.91
CA LYS A 160 1.59 -18.54 -6.77
C LYS A 160 0.12 -18.62 -7.21
N SER A 161 -0.26 -17.84 -8.19
CA SER A 161 -1.61 -17.85 -8.76
C SER A 161 -1.94 -19.15 -9.48
N ASP A 162 -0.92 -19.92 -9.86
CA ASP A 162 -1.03 -21.26 -10.42
C ASP A 162 -1.54 -22.33 -9.40
N LEU A 163 -1.56 -21.98 -8.11
CA LEU A 163 -2.00 -22.87 -7.02
C LEU A 163 -3.44 -22.59 -6.56
N VAL A 164 -4.16 -21.70 -7.22
CA VAL A 164 -5.54 -21.32 -6.89
C VAL A 164 -6.42 -21.36 -8.13
N SER A 165 -7.73 -21.43 -7.95
CA SER A 165 -8.68 -21.33 -9.06
C SER A 165 -8.79 -19.86 -9.56
N PRO A 166 -9.27 -19.65 -10.78
CA PRO A 166 -9.54 -18.30 -11.28
C PRO A 166 -10.49 -17.50 -10.38
N GLU A 167 -11.51 -18.17 -9.81
CA GLU A 167 -12.50 -17.58 -8.93
C GLU A 167 -11.88 -17.13 -7.59
N GLU A 168 -10.98 -17.97 -7.02
CA GLU A 168 -10.23 -17.62 -5.80
C GLU A 168 -9.29 -16.45 -6.06
N LEU A 169 -8.65 -16.40 -7.23
CA LEU A 169 -7.77 -15.30 -7.62
C LEU A 169 -8.55 -13.99 -7.78
N ASP A 170 -9.70 -14.04 -8.45
CA ASP A 170 -10.58 -12.87 -8.64
C ASP A 170 -11.08 -12.32 -7.29
N ALA A 171 -11.54 -13.21 -6.41
CA ALA A 171 -11.98 -12.83 -5.06
C ALA A 171 -10.83 -12.18 -4.26
N LEU A 172 -9.61 -12.71 -4.36
CA LEU A 172 -8.43 -12.11 -3.73
C LEU A 172 -8.15 -10.73 -4.30
N GLN A 173 -8.11 -10.58 -5.61
CA GLN A 173 -7.85 -9.29 -6.27
C GLN A 173 -8.91 -8.25 -5.89
N HIS A 174 -10.17 -8.64 -5.81
CA HIS A 174 -11.24 -7.77 -5.35
C HIS A 174 -11.03 -7.31 -3.90
N ARG A 175 -10.68 -8.23 -3.00
CA ARG A 175 -10.38 -7.93 -1.59
C ARG A 175 -9.19 -6.96 -1.45
N LEU A 176 -8.10 -7.23 -2.15
CA LEU A 176 -6.91 -6.36 -2.16
C LEU A 176 -7.24 -4.96 -2.69
N LYS A 177 -8.08 -4.87 -3.73
CA LYS A 177 -8.55 -3.60 -4.29
C LYS A 177 -9.40 -2.82 -3.30
N HIS A 178 -10.21 -3.50 -2.50
CA HIS A 178 -11.01 -2.87 -1.45
C HIS A 178 -10.12 -2.30 -0.32
N MET A 179 -9.09 -3.04 0.08
CA MET A 179 -8.14 -2.61 1.12
C MET A 179 -7.26 -1.45 0.65
N ASN A 180 -6.73 -1.55 -0.57
CA ASN A 180 -5.85 -0.54 -1.17
C ASN A 180 -6.19 -0.34 -2.66
N PRO A 181 -7.14 0.56 -2.98
CA PRO A 181 -7.57 0.81 -4.35
C PRO A 181 -6.50 1.49 -5.21
N ARG A 182 -5.44 2.03 -4.58
CA ARG A 182 -4.39 2.79 -5.26
C ARG A 182 -3.22 1.95 -5.74
N ALA A 183 -2.97 0.82 -5.11
CA ALA A 183 -1.89 -0.06 -5.53
C ALA A 183 -2.31 -0.89 -6.75
N PRO A 184 -1.68 -0.72 -7.91
CA PRO A 184 -1.86 -1.63 -9.03
C PRO A 184 -1.57 -3.06 -8.58
N GLN A 185 -2.30 -4.02 -9.15
CA GLN A 185 -2.12 -5.43 -8.85
C GLN A 185 -1.60 -6.15 -10.09
N LYS A 186 -0.60 -6.98 -9.93
CA LYS A 186 -0.04 -7.78 -11.01
C LYS A 186 0.22 -9.20 -10.54
N VAL A 187 -0.25 -10.16 -11.31
CA VAL A 187 0.10 -11.57 -11.12
C VAL A 187 1.52 -11.80 -11.63
N VAL A 188 2.33 -12.50 -10.83
CA VAL A 188 3.73 -12.77 -11.13
C VAL A 188 4.05 -14.24 -10.95
N HIS A 189 4.81 -14.81 -11.87
CA HIS A 189 5.31 -16.18 -11.81
C HIS A 189 6.81 -16.16 -11.54
N PHE A 190 7.24 -16.81 -10.46
CA PHE A 190 8.66 -16.92 -10.08
C PHE A 190 9.45 -15.60 -10.10
N GLY A 191 8.78 -14.49 -9.77
CA GLY A 191 9.37 -13.14 -9.74
C GLY A 191 9.59 -12.51 -11.12
N GLU A 192 8.96 -13.01 -12.17
CA GLU A 192 9.04 -12.41 -13.52
C GLU A 192 8.22 -11.13 -13.59
N VAL A 193 8.91 -9.99 -13.53
CA VAL A 193 8.33 -8.64 -13.61
C VAL A 193 9.23 -7.77 -14.49
N ALA A 194 8.66 -6.77 -15.12
CA ALA A 194 9.48 -5.74 -15.76
C ALA A 194 10.11 -4.84 -14.69
N LEU A 195 11.36 -4.45 -14.86
CA LEU A 195 12.06 -3.57 -13.91
C LEU A 195 11.36 -2.22 -13.71
N SER A 196 10.68 -1.71 -14.74
CA SER A 196 9.84 -0.49 -14.65
C SER A 196 8.62 -0.63 -13.73
N GLU A 197 8.27 -1.84 -13.34
CA GLU A 197 7.19 -2.11 -12.38
C GLU A 197 7.71 -2.32 -10.95
N VAL A 198 9.03 -2.35 -10.80
CA VAL A 198 9.72 -2.51 -9.51
C VAL A 198 10.38 -1.20 -9.09
N PHE A 199 10.94 -0.46 -10.04
CA PHE A 199 11.74 0.73 -9.79
C PHE A 199 11.11 1.99 -10.38
N ASP A 200 11.48 3.13 -9.80
CA ASP A 200 11.08 4.46 -10.25
C ASP A 200 9.55 4.69 -10.25
N LEU A 201 8.85 4.01 -9.34
CA LEU A 201 7.39 4.12 -9.17
C LEU A 201 6.98 5.47 -8.59
N LYS A 202 7.94 6.21 -7.99
CA LYS A 202 7.72 7.55 -7.44
C LYS A 202 6.57 7.63 -6.42
N GLY A 203 6.36 6.55 -5.70
CA GLY A 203 5.26 6.40 -4.73
C GLY A 203 5.27 7.47 -3.63
N PHE A 204 6.47 7.93 -3.23
CA PHE A 204 6.69 8.88 -2.13
C PHE A 204 7.40 10.17 -2.57
N ASN A 205 7.51 10.46 -3.85
CA ASN A 205 8.26 11.61 -4.32
C ASN A 205 7.48 12.91 -4.09
N LEU A 206 7.77 13.61 -2.97
CA LEU A 206 7.26 14.94 -2.68
C LEU A 206 7.87 16.01 -3.62
N ASN A 207 9.09 15.79 -4.10
CA ASN A 207 9.86 16.78 -4.87
C ASN A 207 9.92 16.50 -6.38
N ALA A 208 9.49 15.34 -6.87
CA ALA A 208 9.38 15.15 -8.29
C ALA A 208 8.28 16.08 -8.79
N LYS A 209 8.62 16.93 -9.72
CA LYS A 209 7.66 17.66 -10.55
C LYS A 209 6.67 16.62 -11.08
N LEU A 210 5.60 16.52 -10.38
CA LEU A 210 4.62 15.48 -10.37
C LEU A 210 4.16 15.18 -11.78
N ASP A 211 4.65 14.07 -12.31
CA ASP A 211 3.80 13.22 -13.11
C ASP A 211 2.74 12.69 -12.14
N ILE A 212 1.74 13.53 -11.87
CA ILE A 212 0.50 13.07 -11.24
C ILE A 212 0.08 11.94 -12.14
N ASP A 213 -0.05 10.74 -11.55
CA ASP A 213 -0.72 9.66 -12.24
C ASP A 213 -1.92 10.27 -12.99
N PRO A 214 -1.89 10.35 -14.34
CA PRO A 214 -2.93 11.06 -15.09
C PRO A 214 -4.30 10.48 -14.82
N ASP A 215 -4.34 9.24 -14.33
CA ASP A 215 -5.54 8.50 -13.98
C ASP A 215 -6.00 8.74 -12.53
N PHE A 216 -5.17 9.41 -11.69
CA PHE A 216 -5.55 9.70 -10.30
C PHE A 216 -6.85 10.51 -10.19
N LEU A 217 -7.06 11.46 -11.08
CA LEU A 217 -8.26 12.30 -11.09
C LEU A 217 -9.41 11.72 -11.92
N LYS A 218 -9.12 10.73 -12.78
CA LYS A 218 -10.17 10.08 -13.57
C LYS A 218 -11.12 9.32 -12.65
N ASP A 219 -12.38 9.32 -12.99
CA ASP A 219 -13.38 8.48 -12.35
C ASP A 219 -13.07 7.02 -12.67
N ASP A 220 -12.65 6.25 -11.70
CA ASP A 220 -12.73 4.80 -11.80
C ASP A 220 -14.23 4.47 -11.83
N ALA A 221 -14.73 3.98 -12.96
CA ALA A 221 -16.13 3.59 -13.14
C ALA A 221 -16.61 2.51 -12.14
N HIS A 222 -15.77 2.13 -11.20
CA HIS A 222 -15.96 1.13 -10.16
C HIS A 222 -15.75 1.64 -8.73
N ASP A 223 -15.72 2.97 -8.51
CA ASP A 223 -15.69 3.55 -7.14
C ASP A 223 -17.07 3.40 -6.42
N HIS A 224 -17.77 2.31 -6.70
CA HIS A 224 -18.90 1.92 -5.86
C HIS A 224 -18.36 1.28 -4.59
N VAL A 225 -18.14 2.11 -3.57
CA VAL A 225 -18.10 1.62 -2.19
C VAL A 225 -19.47 0.98 -1.94
N HIS A 226 -19.52 -0.32 -1.92
CA HIS A 226 -20.70 -1.03 -1.45
C HIS A 226 -20.82 -0.76 0.05
N ASP A 227 -21.47 0.33 0.42
CA ASP A 227 -22.04 0.47 1.75
C ASP A 227 -23.14 -0.58 1.88
N GLU A 228 -23.37 -1.07 3.10
CA GLU A 228 -24.31 -2.14 3.47
C GLU A 228 -25.79 -1.92 3.03
N HIS A 229 -26.06 -0.85 2.27
CA HIS A 229 -27.37 -0.44 1.77
C HIS A 229 -27.37 -0.09 0.27
N CYS A 230 -26.66 -0.84 -0.58
CA CYS A 230 -26.88 -0.72 -2.02
C CYS A 230 -28.07 -1.56 -2.48
N ASP A 231 -29.26 -0.96 -2.43
CA ASP A 231 -30.43 -1.43 -3.16
C ASP A 231 -30.20 -1.21 -4.67
N HIS A 232 -29.69 -2.21 -5.36
CA HIS A 232 -29.62 -2.20 -6.81
C HIS A 232 -31.01 -2.44 -7.43
N PRO A 233 -31.53 -1.56 -8.31
CA PRO A 233 -32.80 -1.76 -8.99
C PRO A 233 -32.83 -2.91 -10.02
N SER A 234 -31.75 -3.66 -10.18
CA SER A 234 -31.62 -4.68 -11.23
C SER A 234 -32.12 -6.08 -10.86
N HIS A 235 -32.70 -6.30 -9.66
CA HIS A 235 -33.29 -7.59 -9.28
C HIS A 235 -34.82 -7.56 -9.19
N GLN A 236 -35.48 -6.87 -10.11
CA GLN A 236 -36.91 -7.09 -10.37
C GLN A 236 -37.06 -8.21 -11.41
N HIS A 237 -36.82 -9.45 -11.00
CA HIS A 237 -37.43 -10.57 -11.67
C HIS A 237 -38.77 -10.86 -11.03
N GLY A 238 -39.83 -10.40 -11.69
CA GLY A 238 -41.16 -10.78 -11.36
C GLY A 238 -41.34 -12.31 -11.51
N ASN A 239 -41.64 -12.98 -10.44
CA ASN A 239 -42.30 -14.27 -10.48
C ASN A 239 -43.60 -14.18 -9.68
N ALA A 240 -44.64 -13.86 -10.46
CA ALA A 240 -46.01 -14.16 -10.05
C ALA A 240 -46.27 -15.64 -10.34
N HIS A 241 -46.18 -16.47 -9.31
CA HIS A 241 -46.93 -17.73 -9.26
C HIS A 241 -47.35 -17.96 -7.82
N GLY A 242 -48.64 -17.62 -7.57
CA GLY A 242 -49.38 -18.09 -6.41
C GLY A 242 -49.60 -19.58 -6.50
N HIS A 243 -49.24 -20.30 -5.52
CA HIS A 243 -49.81 -21.61 -5.16
C HIS A 243 -49.94 -21.66 -3.64
N ASP A 244 -51.20 -21.46 -3.21
CA ASP A 244 -51.67 -21.87 -1.90
C ASP A 244 -51.53 -23.38 -1.78
N HIS A 245 -50.75 -23.86 -0.85
CA HIS A 245 -50.87 -25.23 -0.34
C HIS A 245 -50.75 -25.17 1.19
N ASP A 246 -51.93 -25.29 1.83
CA ASP A 246 -52.09 -25.67 3.20
C ASP A 246 -51.50 -27.06 3.42
N HIS A 247 -50.44 -27.18 4.19
CA HIS A 247 -49.94 -28.45 4.70
C HIS A 247 -50.05 -28.51 6.22
N VAL A 248 -50.97 -29.34 6.65
CA VAL A 248 -51.13 -29.81 8.05
C VAL A 248 -49.91 -30.66 8.43
N HIS A 249 -49.21 -30.28 9.51
CA HIS A 249 -48.12 -31.04 10.08
C HIS A 249 -48.64 -32.30 10.80
N GLY A 250 -48.32 -33.47 10.26
CA GLY A 250 -48.40 -34.76 10.96
C GLY A 250 -47.00 -35.14 11.45
N GLU A 251 -46.92 -35.63 12.67
CA GLU A 251 -45.72 -36.17 13.31
C GLU A 251 -45.26 -37.41 12.52
N ASP A 252 -43.99 -37.51 12.13
CA ASP A 252 -43.29 -38.55 11.40
C ASP A 252 -43.03 -38.24 9.88
N CYS A 253 -42.13 -37.28 9.61
CA CYS A 253 -41.45 -37.24 8.33
C CYS A 253 -39.94 -37.13 8.52
N ASN A 254 -39.27 -38.28 8.39
CA ASN A 254 -37.83 -38.38 8.30
C ASN A 254 -37.42 -38.18 6.84
N HIS A 255 -37.17 -36.94 6.40
CA HIS A 255 -36.59 -36.63 5.10
C HIS A 255 -35.14 -36.22 5.26
N PRO A 256 -34.21 -36.72 4.43
CA PRO A 256 -32.84 -36.24 4.41
C PRO A 256 -32.87 -34.80 3.97
N SER A 257 -32.37 -33.95 4.87
CA SER A 257 -32.20 -32.50 4.67
C SER A 257 -31.47 -32.21 3.39
N HIS A 258 -32.12 -31.47 2.49
CA HIS A 258 -31.43 -30.79 1.42
C HIS A 258 -30.51 -29.78 2.08
N ALA A 259 -29.22 -30.04 2.07
CA ALA A 259 -28.19 -29.04 2.34
C ALA A 259 -28.26 -27.98 1.22
N HIS A 260 -29.05 -26.95 1.44
CA HIS A 260 -28.83 -25.71 0.72
C HIS A 260 -27.48 -25.16 1.21
N GLU A 261 -26.46 -25.41 0.46
CA GLU A 261 -25.26 -24.55 0.50
C GLU A 261 -25.71 -23.14 0.08
N GLN A 262 -26.21 -22.41 1.05
CA GLN A 262 -26.21 -20.95 0.97
C GLN A 262 -24.74 -20.57 0.99
N GLY A 263 -24.20 -20.20 -0.17
CA GLY A 263 -22.94 -19.50 -0.25
C GLY A 263 -23.06 -18.23 0.57
N HIS A 264 -22.69 -18.32 1.83
CA HIS A 264 -22.45 -17.14 2.64
C HIS A 264 -21.26 -16.45 2.00
N HIS A 265 -21.51 -15.38 1.26
CA HIS A 265 -20.50 -14.38 1.01
C HIS A 265 -20.05 -13.88 2.36
N HIS A 266 -18.97 -14.44 2.88
CA HIS A 266 -18.30 -13.92 4.06
C HIS A 266 -17.78 -12.55 3.67
N HIS A 267 -18.48 -11.49 4.09
CA HIS A 267 -17.92 -10.15 4.13
C HIS A 267 -16.74 -10.22 5.09
N HIS A 268 -15.52 -10.25 4.53
CA HIS A 268 -14.32 -10.14 5.31
C HIS A 268 -14.29 -8.72 5.87
N ASP A 269 -14.55 -8.57 7.15
CA ASP A 269 -14.45 -7.28 7.85
C ASP A 269 -12.98 -6.98 8.12
N ASP A 270 -12.28 -6.56 7.05
CA ASP A 270 -10.89 -6.16 7.16
C ASP A 270 -10.81 -4.85 7.97
N ASP A 271 -9.93 -4.83 8.98
CA ASP A 271 -9.68 -3.64 9.77
C ASP A 271 -8.92 -2.56 8.95
N VAL A 272 -8.19 -2.95 7.90
CA VAL A 272 -7.60 -2.04 6.92
C VAL A 272 -8.60 -1.76 5.82
N LYS A 273 -9.07 -0.52 5.77
CA LYS A 273 -10.05 -0.03 4.79
C LYS A 273 -9.55 1.24 4.14
N SER A 274 -10.13 1.55 2.99
CA SER A 274 -9.87 2.79 2.28
C SER A 274 -11.16 3.54 2.02
N PHE A 275 -11.06 4.85 1.88
CA PHE A 275 -12.15 5.69 1.37
C PHE A 275 -11.58 6.88 0.59
N VAL A 276 -12.42 7.45 -0.25
CA VAL A 276 -12.09 8.56 -1.14
C VAL A 276 -12.98 9.75 -0.80
N PHE A 277 -12.36 10.93 -0.71
CA PHE A 277 -13.06 12.20 -0.67
C PHE A 277 -12.90 12.90 -2.02
N ARG A 278 -13.97 13.50 -2.54
CA ARG A 278 -13.96 14.29 -3.77
C ARG A 278 -14.74 15.59 -3.60
N SER A 279 -14.27 16.66 -4.21
CA SER A 279 -15.00 17.94 -4.26
C SER A 279 -14.47 18.83 -5.38
N ASP A 280 -15.37 19.48 -6.08
CA ASP A 280 -15.03 20.53 -7.08
C ASP A 280 -14.90 21.91 -6.44
N LYS A 281 -15.23 22.03 -5.15
CA LYS A 281 -15.00 23.25 -4.38
C LYS A 281 -13.55 23.33 -3.91
N ALA A 282 -13.04 24.55 -3.79
CA ALA A 282 -11.71 24.78 -3.28
C ALA A 282 -11.66 24.59 -1.75
N PHE A 283 -10.52 24.16 -1.25
CA PHE A 283 -10.23 24.18 0.19
C PHE A 283 -9.74 25.55 0.66
N ASP A 284 -10.12 25.92 1.86
CA ASP A 284 -9.46 26.99 2.63
C ASP A 284 -8.15 26.41 3.22
N PRO A 285 -6.97 27.00 2.88
CA PRO A 285 -5.69 26.46 3.34
C PRO A 285 -5.58 26.34 4.85
N ALA A 286 -5.98 27.39 5.59
CA ALA A 286 -5.83 27.41 7.05
C ALA A 286 -6.75 26.36 7.72
N LYS A 287 -8.02 26.31 7.30
CA LYS A 287 -8.96 25.32 7.85
C LYS A 287 -8.51 23.89 7.59
N LEU A 288 -7.99 23.62 6.37
CA LEU A 288 -7.54 22.29 6.00
C LEU A 288 -6.30 21.89 6.80
N GLU A 289 -5.33 22.80 6.96
CA GLU A 289 -4.11 22.57 7.74
C GLU A 289 -4.44 22.26 9.21
N ASP A 290 -5.30 23.07 9.84
CA ASP A 290 -5.75 22.85 11.22
C ASP A 290 -6.45 21.50 11.37
N PHE A 291 -7.37 21.18 10.45
CA PHE A 291 -8.11 19.92 10.48
C PHE A 291 -7.22 18.71 10.28
N LEU A 292 -6.38 18.71 9.24
CA LEU A 292 -5.47 17.60 8.95
C LEU A 292 -4.44 17.42 10.08
N GLY A 293 -3.92 18.52 10.63
CA GLY A 293 -3.03 18.48 11.80
C GLY A 293 -3.69 17.79 13.00
N ALA A 294 -4.94 18.13 13.31
CA ALA A 294 -5.69 17.50 14.39
C ALA A 294 -5.94 15.99 14.12
N ILE A 295 -6.37 15.65 12.90
CA ILE A 295 -6.63 14.26 12.52
C ILE A 295 -5.36 13.41 12.57
N VAL A 296 -4.25 13.92 12.05
CA VAL A 296 -2.96 13.22 12.05
C VAL A 296 -2.45 13.01 13.48
N ASN A 297 -2.64 13.97 14.37
CA ASN A 297 -2.27 13.82 15.78
C ASN A 297 -3.10 12.74 16.50
N ILE A 298 -4.40 12.65 16.21
CA ILE A 298 -5.32 11.72 16.88
C ILE A 298 -5.25 10.32 16.26
N TYR A 299 -5.30 10.24 14.94
CA TYR A 299 -5.45 8.98 14.20
C TYR A 299 -4.19 8.55 13.43
N GLY A 300 -3.11 9.35 13.46
CA GLY A 300 -1.90 9.10 12.68
C GLY A 300 -1.37 7.66 12.76
N PRO A 301 -1.26 7.03 13.95
CA PRO A 301 -0.83 5.62 14.04
C PRO A 301 -1.74 4.62 13.31
N ARG A 302 -3.00 4.99 13.07
CA ARG A 302 -4.00 4.18 12.34
C ARG A 302 -4.11 4.56 10.87
N MET A 303 -3.62 5.74 10.48
CA MET A 303 -3.56 6.22 9.10
C MET A 303 -2.32 5.62 8.43
N LEU A 304 -2.48 4.50 7.72
CA LEU A 304 -1.34 3.83 7.09
C LEU A 304 -0.78 4.69 5.97
N ARG A 305 -1.65 5.14 5.09
CA ARG A 305 -1.27 5.97 3.95
C ARG A 305 -2.40 6.90 3.53
N TYR A 306 -2.03 8.09 3.09
CA TYR A 306 -2.98 9.03 2.50
C TYR A 306 -2.30 9.85 1.42
N LYS A 307 -3.07 10.18 0.38
CA LYS A 307 -2.58 10.91 -0.79
C LYS A 307 -3.72 11.69 -1.43
N GLY A 308 -3.42 12.86 -1.97
CA GLY A 308 -4.42 13.68 -2.63
C GLY A 308 -3.85 14.69 -3.59
N VAL A 309 -4.72 15.13 -4.51
CA VAL A 309 -4.57 16.33 -5.31
C VAL A 309 -5.65 17.30 -4.87
N LEU A 310 -5.27 18.50 -4.52
CA LEU A 310 -6.15 19.47 -3.90
C LEU A 310 -6.29 20.72 -4.77
N ASN A 311 -7.52 21.17 -4.93
CA ASN A 311 -7.87 22.51 -5.37
C ASN A 311 -7.88 23.42 -4.14
N MET A 312 -6.93 24.33 -4.05
CA MET A 312 -6.75 25.21 -2.89
C MET A 312 -7.07 26.65 -3.25
N ARG A 313 -7.79 27.35 -2.40
CA ARG A 313 -8.02 28.79 -2.56
C ARG A 313 -6.69 29.55 -2.53
N GLY A 314 -6.49 30.45 -3.50
CA GLY A 314 -5.30 31.31 -3.57
C GLY A 314 -4.16 30.79 -4.43
N THR A 315 -4.32 29.64 -5.08
CA THR A 315 -3.36 29.12 -6.06
C THR A 315 -4.04 28.55 -7.29
N GLU A 316 -3.42 28.75 -8.46
CA GLU A 316 -3.80 28.15 -9.74
C GLU A 316 -3.06 26.82 -9.98
N ARG A 317 -2.32 26.35 -9.00
CA ARG A 317 -1.58 25.07 -9.07
C ARG A 317 -2.31 24.00 -8.28
N LYS A 318 -2.19 22.77 -8.74
CA LYS A 318 -2.56 21.59 -7.96
C LYS A 318 -1.69 21.53 -6.71
N VAL A 319 -2.27 21.32 -5.55
CA VAL A 319 -1.51 21.04 -4.34
C VAL A 319 -1.51 19.55 -4.13
N ILE A 320 -0.34 18.95 -4.06
CA ILE A 320 -0.18 17.53 -3.83
C ILE A 320 0.04 17.32 -2.35
N PHE A 321 -0.71 16.39 -1.81
CA PHE A 321 -0.73 16.05 -0.42
C PHE A 321 -0.50 14.55 -0.25
N GLN A 322 0.37 14.17 0.66
CA GLN A 322 0.59 12.75 0.99
C GLN A 322 1.16 12.57 2.39
N GLY A 323 0.99 11.35 2.92
CA GLY A 323 1.56 11.02 4.21
C GLY A 323 1.55 9.54 4.53
N VAL A 324 2.30 9.23 5.59
CA VAL A 324 2.46 7.91 6.18
C VAL A 324 2.38 8.07 7.69
N HIS A 325 1.39 7.47 8.32
CA HIS A 325 1.12 7.64 9.75
C HIS A 325 1.01 9.12 10.14
N GLN A 326 1.84 9.57 11.07
CA GLN A 326 1.85 10.94 11.57
C GLN A 326 2.66 11.92 10.70
N LEU A 327 3.32 11.41 9.66
CA LEU A 327 4.12 12.23 8.77
C LEU A 327 3.29 12.68 7.58
N MET A 328 3.15 13.98 7.45
CA MET A 328 2.36 14.62 6.42
C MET A 328 3.21 15.63 5.67
N GLY A 329 3.08 15.66 4.35
CA GLY A 329 3.73 16.65 3.51
C GLY A 329 2.85 17.09 2.35
N SER A 330 3.08 18.31 1.89
CA SER A 330 2.45 18.87 0.70
C SER A 330 3.43 19.62 -0.16
N ASP A 331 3.19 19.64 -1.47
CA ASP A 331 4.00 20.39 -2.42
C ASP A 331 3.12 20.96 -3.54
N LEU A 332 3.64 21.99 -4.23
CA LEU A 332 2.97 22.60 -5.37
C LEU A 332 3.22 21.75 -6.63
N GLY A 333 2.16 21.16 -7.13
CA GLY A 333 2.13 20.43 -8.40
C GLY A 333 2.07 21.36 -9.63
N PRO A 334 1.76 20.81 -10.81
CA PRO A 334 1.57 21.59 -12.02
C PRO A 334 0.34 22.52 -11.90
N MET A 335 0.23 23.45 -12.84
CA MET A 335 -0.99 24.25 -12.98
C MET A 335 -2.14 23.37 -13.46
N TRP A 336 -3.36 23.75 -13.10
CA TRP A 336 -4.55 23.18 -13.72
C TRP A 336 -4.53 23.54 -15.20
N ALA A 337 -4.87 22.57 -16.08
CA ALA A 337 -4.91 22.84 -17.50
C ALA A 337 -6.10 23.76 -17.86
N ASP A 338 -5.98 24.48 -18.97
CA ASP A 338 -7.05 25.35 -19.44
C ASP A 338 -8.32 24.51 -19.72
N GLY A 339 -9.42 24.88 -19.05
CA GLY A 339 -10.70 24.15 -19.17
C GLY A 339 -10.80 22.87 -18.32
N GLU A 340 -9.77 22.51 -17.56
CA GLU A 340 -9.80 21.40 -16.60
C GLU A 340 -10.69 21.77 -15.39
N VAL A 341 -11.60 20.88 -15.01
CA VAL A 341 -12.37 21.04 -13.77
C VAL A 341 -11.43 20.86 -12.60
N LYS A 342 -11.33 21.89 -11.73
CA LYS A 342 -10.49 21.86 -10.55
C LYS A 342 -11.12 21.00 -9.47
N THR A 343 -10.82 19.70 -9.47
CA THR A 343 -11.40 18.72 -8.54
C THR A 343 -10.35 18.27 -7.52
N SER A 344 -10.68 18.40 -6.25
CA SER A 344 -9.90 17.77 -5.17
C SER A 344 -10.27 16.29 -5.07
N LYS A 345 -9.25 15.42 -4.97
CA LYS A 345 -9.42 13.99 -4.68
C LYS A 345 -8.41 13.58 -3.62
N MET A 346 -8.89 12.99 -2.52
CA MET A 346 -8.05 12.46 -1.44
C MET A 346 -8.42 11.01 -1.20
N VAL A 347 -7.42 10.16 -1.02
CA VAL A 347 -7.57 8.75 -0.65
C VAL A 347 -6.92 8.55 0.70
N PHE A 348 -7.63 7.91 1.62
CA PHE A 348 -7.15 7.52 2.93
C PHE A 348 -7.20 6.00 3.04
N ILE A 349 -6.12 5.41 3.53
CA ILE A 349 -5.99 3.99 3.82
C ILE A 349 -5.57 3.86 5.27
N GLY A 350 -6.30 3.08 6.05
CA GLY A 350 -5.95 2.92 7.47
C GLY A 350 -6.81 1.89 8.19
N ILE A 351 -6.55 1.78 9.49
CA ILE A 351 -7.15 0.80 10.37
C ILE A 351 -8.30 1.46 11.12
N ASP A 352 -9.53 0.99 10.92
CA ASP A 352 -10.75 1.50 11.58
C ASP A 352 -10.81 3.03 11.62
N LEU A 353 -10.51 3.69 10.53
CA LEU A 353 -10.58 5.15 10.47
C LEU A 353 -12.04 5.63 10.58
N PRO A 354 -12.29 6.72 11.28
CA PRO A 354 -13.63 7.29 11.40
C PRO A 354 -14.03 8.04 10.12
N LYS A 355 -14.45 7.30 9.09
CA LYS A 355 -14.77 7.79 7.75
C LYS A 355 -15.68 9.02 7.80
N ASP A 356 -16.78 8.95 8.56
CA ASP A 356 -17.77 10.03 8.61
C ASP A 356 -17.18 11.33 9.20
N ILE A 357 -16.38 11.22 10.27
CA ILE A 357 -15.69 12.37 10.87
C ILE A 357 -14.71 12.99 9.87
N LEU A 358 -13.96 12.16 9.15
CA LEU A 358 -13.01 12.62 8.15
C LEU A 358 -13.70 13.30 6.97
N LEU A 359 -14.75 12.69 6.42
CA LEU A 359 -15.50 13.27 5.30
C LEU A 359 -16.18 14.58 5.70
N GLN A 360 -16.89 14.61 6.85
CA GLN A 360 -17.56 15.80 7.35
C GLN A 360 -16.58 16.95 7.65
N GLY A 361 -15.42 16.63 8.24
CA GLY A 361 -14.40 17.63 8.54
C GLY A 361 -13.78 18.22 7.29
N LEU A 362 -13.49 17.38 6.27
CA LEU A 362 -13.02 17.87 4.97
C LEU A 362 -14.06 18.76 4.28
N GLU A 363 -15.35 18.42 4.34
CA GLU A 363 -16.42 19.27 3.79
C GLU A 363 -16.47 20.64 4.47
N GLN A 364 -16.24 20.73 5.78
CA GLN A 364 -16.21 21.99 6.53
C GLN A 364 -15.00 22.87 6.17
N CYS A 365 -13.95 22.29 5.58
CA CYS A 365 -12.78 23.03 5.10
C CYS A 365 -12.98 23.65 3.71
N LEU A 366 -14.07 23.33 3.02
CA LEU A 366 -14.39 23.88 1.69
C LEU A 366 -14.87 25.33 1.75
N VAL A 367 -14.73 26.03 0.61
CA VAL A 367 -15.17 27.43 0.38
C VAL A 367 -15.97 27.56 -0.90
#